data_9a11ef4b230f5b90817aef16cde2bf97
#
_entry.id   9a11ef4b230f5b90817aef16cde2bf97
#
_cell.length_a   1.000
_cell.length_b   1.000
_cell.length_c   1.000
_cell.angle_alpha   90.00
_cell.angle_beta   90.00
_cell.angle_gamma   90.00
#
_symmetry.space_group_name_H-M   'P 1'
#
loop_
_entity.id
_entity.type
_entity.pdbx_description
1 polymer ?
#
loop_
_entity_poly.entity_id
_entity_poly.type
_entity_poly.pdbx_seq_one_letter_code
_entity_poly.pdbx_strand_id
1 'polypeptide(L)'
;LVGSEMCIRDRFSPHWDETARGSLFGLTRFSNKSHMARAVLESVAFQTYELLESMEKDLDTKFENLKVDGGMVANNLLMQFQSDILDKSIHSQEINEITALGVGLASYLYVMDLPISAMSDYITSSKTWNPNMSNETRVKFLKSWHKAIEKAKNWL
;
A
#
# COMPACT_ATOMS: atom_id res chain seq x y z
N LEU A 1 -5.68 3.38 -17.34
CA LEU A 1 -4.53 2.47 -17.36
C LEU A 1 -3.26 3.15 -16.89
N VAL A 2 -3.09 3.32 -15.61
CA VAL A 2 -1.79 3.69 -15.03
C VAL A 2 -1.65 3.02 -13.68
N GLY A 3 -1.36 1.78 -13.70
CA GLY A 3 -0.63 1.13 -12.66
C GLY A 3 0.72 0.76 -13.25
N SER A 4 1.79 0.68 -12.49
CA SER A 4 3.03 0.15 -13.03
C SER A 4 2.72 -1.19 -13.70
N GLU A 5 3.24 -1.44 -14.90
CA GLU A 5 2.94 -2.64 -15.66
C GLU A 5 3.19 -3.94 -14.87
N MET A 6 4.08 -3.89 -13.87
CA MET A 6 4.34 -5.00 -12.96
C MET A 6 3.18 -5.33 -12.00
N CYS A 7 2.33 -4.35 -11.66
CA CYS A 7 1.20 -4.58 -10.74
C CYS A 7 -0.11 -4.93 -11.44
N ILE A 8 -0.20 -4.74 -12.77
CA ILE A 8 -1.42 -4.93 -13.54
C ILE A 8 -1.46 -6.28 -14.24
N ARG A 9 -0.30 -6.85 -14.56
CA ARG A 9 -0.20 -7.98 -15.46
C ARG A 9 -0.52 -9.32 -14.80
N ASP A 10 -0.14 -9.47 -13.54
CA ASP A 10 -0.30 -10.73 -12.83
C ASP A 10 -0.87 -10.42 -11.45
N ARG A 11 -1.99 -11.03 -11.09
CA ARG A 11 -2.47 -10.97 -9.71
C ARG A 11 -1.66 -11.90 -8.86
N PHE A 12 -0.67 -11.33 -8.18
CA PHE A 12 0.13 -12.03 -7.19
C PHE A 12 -0.68 -12.36 -5.92
N SER A 13 0.01 -12.58 -4.82
CA SER A 13 -0.62 -12.87 -3.53
C SER A 13 -1.79 -11.92 -3.25
N PRO A 14 -2.91 -12.44 -2.73
CA PRO A 14 -3.19 -13.86 -2.43
C PRO A 14 -3.81 -14.65 -3.58
N HIS A 15 -4.04 -14.05 -4.74
CA HIS A 15 -4.89 -14.65 -5.78
C HIS A 15 -4.16 -15.53 -6.79
N TRP A 16 -2.89 -15.26 -7.07
CA TRP A 16 -2.02 -16.01 -8.01
C TRP A 16 -2.68 -16.33 -9.35
N ASP A 17 -3.44 -15.37 -9.90
CA ASP A 17 -4.14 -15.50 -11.18
C ASP A 17 -3.43 -14.71 -12.27
N GLU A 18 -2.66 -15.40 -13.10
CA GLU A 18 -1.95 -14.84 -14.26
C GLU A 18 -2.87 -14.48 -15.43
N THR A 19 -4.12 -14.98 -15.42
CA THR A 19 -5.10 -14.69 -16.46
C THR A 19 -5.84 -13.38 -16.23
N ALA A 20 -5.81 -12.85 -15.00
CA ALA A 20 -6.48 -11.61 -14.63
C ALA A 20 -6.03 -10.43 -15.50
N ARG A 21 -6.94 -9.54 -15.84
CA ARG A 21 -6.66 -8.34 -16.63
C ARG A 21 -7.06 -7.08 -15.86
N GLY A 22 -6.34 -5.99 -16.14
CA GLY A 22 -6.68 -4.68 -15.61
C GLY A 22 -8.12 -4.31 -16.01
N SER A 23 -8.94 -3.99 -15.00
CA SER A 23 -10.38 -3.78 -15.20
C SER A 23 -10.85 -2.56 -14.41
N LEU A 24 -11.84 -1.87 -14.98
CA LEU A 24 -12.55 -0.77 -14.32
C LEU A 24 -14.02 -1.14 -14.23
N PHE A 25 -14.57 -1.08 -13.01
CA PHE A 25 -15.97 -1.43 -12.74
C PHE A 25 -16.75 -0.22 -12.23
N GLY A 26 -18.06 -0.20 -12.52
CA GLY A 26 -18.95 0.82 -11.98
C GLY A 26 -18.97 2.13 -12.76
N LEU A 27 -18.44 2.19 -13.99
CA LEU A 27 -18.52 3.37 -14.83
C LEU A 27 -19.96 3.72 -15.16
N THR A 28 -20.29 4.99 -15.05
CA THR A 28 -21.61 5.55 -15.40
C THR A 28 -21.43 6.78 -16.31
N ARG A 29 -22.50 7.35 -16.81
CA ARG A 29 -22.47 8.60 -17.58
C ARG A 29 -21.92 9.79 -16.80
N PHE A 30 -21.84 9.71 -15.49
CA PHE A 30 -21.27 10.74 -14.62
C PHE A 30 -19.78 10.53 -14.33
N SER A 31 -19.22 9.40 -14.75
CA SER A 31 -17.80 9.11 -14.54
C SER A 31 -16.94 10.02 -15.43
N ASN A 32 -15.88 10.57 -14.84
CA ASN A 32 -14.94 11.46 -15.52
C ASN A 32 -13.49 11.07 -15.17
N LYS A 33 -12.52 11.76 -15.78
CA LYS A 33 -11.09 11.50 -15.60
C LYS A 33 -10.63 11.55 -14.14
N SER A 34 -11.22 12.43 -13.32
CA SER A 34 -10.84 12.54 -11.91
C SER A 34 -11.30 11.33 -11.10
N HIS A 35 -12.48 10.78 -11.41
CA HIS A 35 -12.96 9.54 -10.82
C HIS A 35 -12.06 8.35 -11.20
N MET A 36 -11.60 8.28 -12.46
CA MET A 36 -10.66 7.25 -12.88
C MET A 36 -9.31 7.36 -12.18
N ALA A 37 -8.74 8.58 -12.11
CA ALA A 37 -7.49 8.81 -11.42
C ALA A 37 -7.60 8.45 -9.92
N ARG A 38 -8.70 8.80 -9.28
CA ARG A 38 -8.98 8.44 -7.89
C ARG A 38 -9.06 6.93 -7.71
N ALA A 39 -9.77 6.22 -8.56
CA ALA A 39 -9.91 4.77 -8.50
C ALA A 39 -8.55 4.05 -8.66
N VAL A 40 -7.66 4.58 -9.51
CA VAL A 40 -6.30 4.04 -9.65
C VAL A 40 -5.51 4.19 -8.36
N LEU A 41 -5.56 5.36 -7.71
CA LEU A 41 -4.88 5.56 -6.42
C LEU A 41 -5.46 4.65 -5.34
N GLU A 42 -6.78 4.57 -5.23
CA GLU A 42 -7.46 3.74 -4.24
C GLU A 42 -7.16 2.24 -4.46
N SER A 43 -6.99 1.79 -5.70
CA SER A 43 -6.64 0.40 -6.00
C SER A 43 -5.33 -0.04 -5.38
N VAL A 44 -4.35 0.86 -5.26
CA VAL A 44 -3.07 0.58 -4.59
C VAL A 44 -3.28 0.28 -3.11
N ALA A 45 -4.12 1.07 -2.45
CA ALA A 45 -4.44 0.86 -1.04
C ALA A 45 -5.17 -0.47 -0.80
N PHE A 46 -6.10 -0.85 -1.68
CA PHE A 46 -6.78 -2.13 -1.59
C PHE A 46 -5.84 -3.32 -1.83
N GLN A 47 -4.93 -3.22 -2.78
CA GLN A 47 -3.92 -4.27 -3.01
C GLN A 47 -3.00 -4.43 -1.80
N THR A 48 -2.60 -3.32 -1.18
CA THR A 48 -1.82 -3.35 0.07
C THR A 48 -2.62 -4.01 1.19
N TYR A 49 -3.93 -3.75 1.27
CA TYR A 49 -4.81 -4.40 2.23
C TYR A 49 -4.84 -5.92 2.06
N GLU A 50 -5.05 -6.42 0.84
CA GLU A 50 -5.08 -7.87 0.57
C GLU A 50 -3.75 -8.54 0.93
N LEU A 51 -2.63 -7.91 0.59
CA LEU A 51 -1.32 -8.43 0.93
C LEU A 51 -1.11 -8.49 2.44
N LEU A 52 -1.43 -7.40 3.15
CA LEU A 52 -1.25 -7.32 4.59
C LEU A 52 -2.17 -8.30 5.33
N GLU A 53 -3.42 -8.43 4.89
CA GLU A 53 -4.38 -9.41 5.44
C GLU A 53 -3.86 -10.84 5.27
N SER A 54 -3.29 -11.17 4.11
CA SER A 54 -2.67 -12.48 3.87
C SER A 54 -1.49 -12.71 4.79
N MET A 55 -0.59 -11.72 4.94
CA MET A 55 0.56 -11.81 5.85
C MET A 55 0.13 -11.98 7.32
N GLU A 56 -0.87 -11.22 7.76
CA GLU A 56 -1.41 -11.34 9.13
C GLU A 56 -1.99 -12.73 9.39
N LYS A 57 -2.66 -13.29 8.39
CA LYS A 57 -3.22 -14.63 8.46
C LYS A 57 -2.14 -15.71 8.53
N ASP A 58 -1.09 -15.58 7.71
CA ASP A 58 0.01 -16.56 7.67
C ASP A 58 0.85 -16.53 8.95
N LEU A 59 1.02 -15.36 9.56
CA LEU A 59 1.80 -15.16 10.78
C LEU A 59 0.98 -15.31 12.07
N ASP A 60 -0.34 -15.45 11.97
CA ASP A 60 -1.28 -15.43 13.11
C ASP A 60 -1.03 -14.20 14.03
N THR A 61 -0.72 -13.06 13.43
CA THR A 61 -0.34 -11.84 14.14
C THR A 61 -0.96 -10.62 13.47
N LYS A 62 -1.44 -9.67 14.28
CA LYS A 62 -1.95 -8.39 13.77
C LYS A 62 -0.86 -7.34 13.81
N PHE A 63 -0.65 -6.63 12.71
CA PHE A 63 0.21 -5.48 12.67
C PHE A 63 -0.53 -4.24 13.20
N GLU A 64 0.10 -3.46 14.05
CA GLU A 64 -0.50 -2.24 14.60
C GLU A 64 -0.30 -1.04 13.66
N ASN A 65 0.81 -1.01 12.97
CA ASN A 65 1.18 0.10 12.10
C ASN A 65 1.95 -0.39 10.86
N LEU A 66 2.05 0.48 9.86
CA LEU A 66 2.77 0.24 8.62
C LEU A 66 3.78 1.36 8.39
N LYS A 67 5.03 1.00 8.13
CA LYS A 67 6.06 1.94 7.66
C LYS A 67 6.10 1.90 6.14
N VAL A 68 6.13 3.09 5.54
CA VAL A 68 6.11 3.26 4.08
C VAL A 68 7.21 4.19 3.61
N ASP A 69 7.71 3.96 2.40
CA ASP A 69 8.69 4.79 1.73
C ASP A 69 8.45 4.86 0.22
N GLY A 70 9.30 5.59 -0.47
CA GLY A 70 9.26 5.75 -1.92
C GLY A 70 8.40 6.90 -2.42
N GLY A 71 8.42 7.15 -3.72
CA GLY A 71 7.85 8.34 -4.34
C GLY A 71 6.34 8.52 -4.14
N MET A 72 5.58 7.43 -3.99
CA MET A 72 4.12 7.49 -3.80
C MET A 72 3.71 8.02 -2.41
N VAL A 73 4.60 8.01 -1.43
CA VAL A 73 4.36 8.53 -0.08
C VAL A 73 4.11 10.05 -0.08
N ALA A 74 4.59 10.77 -1.10
CA ALA A 74 4.31 12.18 -1.29
C ALA A 74 2.80 12.47 -1.50
N ASN A 75 2.02 11.48 -1.91
CA ASN A 75 0.59 11.63 -2.15
C ASN A 75 -0.22 11.42 -0.85
N ASN A 76 -0.52 12.53 -0.17
CA ASN A 76 -1.28 12.50 1.08
C ASN A 76 -2.67 11.86 0.95
N LEU A 77 -3.33 11.99 -0.22
CA LEU A 77 -4.64 11.40 -0.46
C LEU A 77 -4.55 9.87 -0.48
N LEU A 78 -3.55 9.32 -1.16
CA LEU A 78 -3.29 7.89 -1.16
C LEU A 78 -2.96 7.39 0.24
N MET A 79 -2.05 8.05 0.95
CA MET A 79 -1.61 7.63 2.28
C MET A 79 -2.75 7.66 3.29
N GLN A 80 -3.59 8.72 3.29
CA GLN A 80 -4.76 8.76 4.15
C GLN A 80 -5.75 7.65 3.81
N PHE A 81 -6.07 7.45 2.54
CA PHE A 81 -7.00 6.39 2.13
C PHE A 81 -6.44 4.99 2.46
N GLN A 82 -5.13 4.79 2.32
CA GLN A 82 -4.48 3.54 2.70
C GLN A 82 -4.57 3.29 4.20
N SER A 83 -4.32 4.31 5.04
CA SER A 83 -4.53 4.23 6.49
C SER A 83 -5.98 3.87 6.84
N ASP A 84 -6.93 4.51 6.17
CA ASP A 84 -8.37 4.29 6.36
C ASP A 84 -8.79 2.84 6.00
N ILE A 85 -8.33 2.31 4.88
CA ILE A 85 -8.68 0.97 4.41
C ILE A 85 -8.01 -0.10 5.25
N LEU A 86 -6.74 0.10 5.64
CA LEU A 86 -6.01 -0.82 6.51
C LEU A 86 -6.49 -0.79 7.96
N ASP A 87 -7.14 0.29 8.38
CA ASP A 87 -7.46 0.58 9.79
C ASP A 87 -6.21 0.57 10.68
N LYS A 88 -5.13 1.17 10.17
CA LYS A 88 -3.81 1.17 10.80
C LYS A 88 -3.13 2.51 10.61
N SER A 89 -2.30 2.88 11.59
CA SER A 89 -1.43 4.04 11.44
C SER A 89 -0.34 3.76 10.40
N ILE A 90 -0.11 4.73 9.52
CA ILE A 90 0.95 4.67 8.50
C ILE A 90 1.99 5.74 8.85
N HIS A 91 3.25 5.33 8.84
CA HIS A 91 4.38 6.19 9.14
C HIS A 91 5.33 6.26 7.96
N SER A 92 5.68 7.47 7.53
CA SER A 92 6.76 7.67 6.56
C SER A 92 8.04 8.14 7.22
N GLN A 93 9.14 7.95 6.53
CA GLN A 93 10.43 8.51 6.89
C GLN A 93 10.56 9.94 6.32
N GLU A 94 11.44 10.73 6.92
CA GLU A 94 11.76 12.08 6.44
C GLU A 94 12.56 12.05 5.14
N ILE A 95 13.39 11.03 5.00
CA ILE A 95 14.28 10.82 3.85
C ILE A 95 13.58 9.92 2.84
N ASN A 96 13.44 10.39 1.59
CA ASN A 96 12.79 9.62 0.52
C ASN A 96 13.68 8.49 -0.03
N GLU A 97 15.00 8.62 0.10
CA GLU A 97 15.97 7.66 -0.43
C GLU A 97 16.44 6.68 0.66
N ILE A 98 15.48 5.91 1.20
CA ILE A 98 15.72 4.98 2.33
C ILE A 98 16.75 3.91 1.99
N THR A 99 16.75 3.41 0.74
CA THR A 99 17.72 2.40 0.31
C THR A 99 19.15 2.94 0.36
N ALA A 100 19.36 4.15 -0.16
CA ALA A 100 20.67 4.81 -0.12
C ALA A 100 21.10 5.11 1.32
N LEU A 101 20.18 5.60 2.16
CA LEU A 101 20.42 5.81 3.58
C LEU A 101 20.83 4.50 4.28
N GLY A 102 20.10 3.41 4.03
CA GLY A 102 20.40 2.11 4.64
C GLY A 102 21.81 1.61 4.31
N VAL A 103 22.20 1.68 3.04
CA VAL A 103 23.58 1.32 2.61
C VAL A 103 24.61 2.23 3.25
N GLY A 104 24.37 3.56 3.26
CA GLY A 104 25.25 4.53 3.88
C GLY A 104 25.42 4.29 5.39
N LEU A 105 24.32 4.05 6.10
CA LEU A 105 24.35 3.75 7.54
C LEU A 105 25.06 2.43 7.83
N ALA A 106 24.82 1.38 7.06
CA ALA A 106 25.51 0.11 7.24
C ALA A 106 27.04 0.27 7.11
N SER A 107 27.48 1.02 6.07
CA SER A 107 28.89 1.34 5.88
C SER A 107 29.46 2.19 7.02
N TYR A 108 28.72 3.20 7.45
CA TYR A 108 29.12 4.08 8.56
C TYR A 108 29.27 3.29 9.86
N LEU A 109 28.29 2.48 10.24
CA LEU A 109 28.34 1.66 11.45
C LEU A 109 29.53 0.70 11.44
N TYR A 110 29.83 0.09 10.28
CA TYR A 110 30.98 -0.77 10.12
C TYR A 110 32.31 -0.04 10.34
N VAL A 111 32.50 1.11 9.73
CA VAL A 111 33.73 1.91 9.85
C VAL A 111 33.92 2.44 11.26
N MET A 112 32.84 2.82 11.95
CA MET A 112 32.87 3.37 13.29
C MET A 112 32.81 2.32 14.40
N ASP A 113 32.79 1.03 14.05
CA ASP A 113 32.65 -0.11 14.98
C ASP A 113 31.43 0.03 15.92
N LEU A 114 30.31 0.47 15.37
CA LEU A 114 29.07 0.67 16.12
C LEU A 114 28.12 -0.53 15.95
N PRO A 115 27.33 -0.86 16.98
CA PRO A 115 26.34 -1.93 16.87
C PRO A 115 25.22 -1.54 15.94
N ILE A 116 24.59 -2.54 15.28
CA ILE A 116 23.47 -2.31 14.36
C ILE A 116 22.27 -1.60 15.02
N SER A 117 22.12 -1.74 16.34
CA SER A 117 21.08 -1.04 17.11
C SER A 117 21.21 0.48 17.07
N ALA A 118 22.41 1.02 16.86
CA ALA A 118 22.64 2.46 16.69
C ALA A 118 21.98 3.03 15.41
N MET A 119 21.56 2.16 14.47
CA MET A 119 20.85 2.59 13.27
C MET A 119 19.53 3.31 13.61
N SER A 120 18.85 2.93 14.69
CA SER A 120 17.59 3.54 15.11
C SER A 120 17.69 5.04 15.38
N ASP A 121 18.87 5.51 15.80
CA ASP A 121 19.11 6.92 16.14
C ASP A 121 19.12 7.83 14.92
N TYR A 122 19.30 7.25 13.74
CA TYR A 122 19.36 7.93 12.44
C TYR A 122 18.08 7.83 11.63
N ILE A 123 17.09 7.06 12.11
CA ILE A 123 15.84 6.81 11.41
C ILE A 123 14.69 7.48 12.15
N THR A 124 14.24 8.63 11.64
CA THR A 124 13.14 9.41 12.22
C THR A 124 11.90 9.35 11.34
N SER A 125 10.74 9.11 11.96
CA SER A 125 9.45 9.23 11.26
C SER A 125 9.09 10.70 11.11
N SER A 126 8.68 11.13 9.91
CA SER A 126 8.33 12.53 9.64
C SER A 126 6.83 12.76 9.58
N LYS A 127 6.09 11.83 9.02
CA LYS A 127 4.64 11.95 8.85
C LYS A 127 3.93 10.71 9.33
N THR A 128 2.76 10.93 9.91
CA THR A 128 1.85 9.87 10.34
C THR A 128 0.44 10.16 9.81
N TRP A 129 -0.19 9.16 9.23
CA TRP A 129 -1.60 9.16 8.86
C TRP A 129 -2.32 8.14 9.73
N ASN A 130 -3.35 8.59 10.43
CA ASN A 130 -4.18 7.74 11.28
C ASN A 130 -5.51 7.46 10.59
N PRO A 131 -6.16 6.30 10.84
CA PRO A 131 -7.47 6.00 10.30
C PRO A 131 -8.51 7.07 10.71
N ASN A 132 -9.29 7.52 9.74
CA ASN A 132 -10.35 8.52 9.95
C ASN A 132 -11.69 8.10 9.31
N MET A 133 -11.72 6.95 8.63
CA MET A 133 -12.93 6.42 8.01
C MET A 133 -13.74 5.59 9.01
N SER A 134 -15.08 5.75 8.96
CA SER A 134 -15.94 4.88 9.78
C SER A 134 -15.84 3.42 9.31
N ASN A 135 -15.93 2.49 10.26
CA ASN A 135 -15.90 1.06 9.94
C ASN A 135 -17.00 0.64 8.94
N GLU A 136 -18.18 1.25 9.03
CA GLU A 136 -19.27 0.98 8.08
C GLU A 136 -18.87 1.34 6.64
N THR A 137 -18.24 2.50 6.45
CA THR A 137 -17.75 2.97 5.14
C THR A 137 -16.64 2.07 4.63
N ARG A 138 -15.68 1.73 5.48
CA ARG A 138 -14.57 0.82 5.16
C ARG A 138 -15.08 -0.54 4.67
N VAL A 139 -16.01 -1.13 5.38
CA VAL A 139 -16.61 -2.43 5.00
C VAL A 139 -17.31 -2.36 3.65
N LYS A 140 -18.02 -1.25 3.35
CA LYS A 140 -18.63 -1.04 2.02
C LYS A 140 -17.59 -1.00 0.90
N PHE A 141 -16.47 -0.30 1.11
CA PHE A 141 -15.37 -0.24 0.15
C PHE A 141 -14.75 -1.63 -0.08
N LEU A 142 -14.42 -2.34 0.99
CA LEU A 142 -13.83 -3.68 0.90
C LEU A 142 -14.76 -4.68 0.19
N LYS A 143 -16.06 -4.63 0.49
CA LYS A 143 -17.06 -5.47 -0.19
C LYS A 143 -17.12 -5.18 -1.70
N SER A 144 -17.04 -3.91 -2.08
CA SER A 144 -17.04 -3.50 -3.48
C SER A 144 -15.75 -3.94 -4.18
N TRP A 145 -14.61 -3.81 -3.50
CA TRP A 145 -13.32 -4.28 -3.97
C TRP A 145 -13.32 -5.79 -4.22
N HIS A 146 -13.70 -6.61 -3.25
CA HIS A 146 -13.78 -8.07 -3.41
C HIS A 146 -14.70 -8.46 -4.57
N LYS A 147 -15.83 -7.78 -4.73
CA LYS A 147 -16.73 -8.02 -5.87
C LYS A 147 -16.06 -7.70 -7.22
N ALA A 148 -15.24 -6.64 -7.29
CA ALA A 148 -14.51 -6.28 -8.51
C ALA A 148 -13.42 -7.33 -8.81
N ILE A 149 -12.71 -7.80 -7.78
CA ILE A 149 -11.73 -8.87 -7.88
C ILE A 149 -12.34 -10.13 -8.50
N GLU A 150 -13.43 -10.61 -7.94
CA GLU A 150 -14.11 -11.82 -8.45
C GLU A 150 -14.54 -11.71 -9.93
N LYS A 151 -14.82 -10.49 -10.38
CA LYS A 151 -15.16 -10.23 -11.80
C LYS A 151 -13.94 -10.10 -12.72
N ALA A 152 -12.76 -9.84 -12.16
CA ALA A 152 -11.51 -9.69 -12.93
C ALA A 152 -10.73 -11.01 -13.05
N LYS A 153 -11.09 -12.04 -12.29
CA LYS A 153 -10.48 -13.37 -12.33
C LYS A 153 -10.95 -14.19 -13.55
N ASN A 154 -10.13 -15.17 -13.90
CA ASN A 154 -10.46 -16.16 -14.96
C ASN A 154 -10.85 -15.48 -16.28
N TRP A 155 -10.07 -14.49 -16.71
CA TRP A 155 -10.36 -13.72 -17.92
C TRP A 155 -10.06 -14.49 -19.20
N LEU A 156 -9.16 -15.46 -19.19
CA LEU A 156 -8.76 -16.33 -20.30
C LEU A 156 -9.10 -17.78 -20.01
#